data_2297dc9a11ee65b14c0e3c2bf2e76ccb
#
_entry.id   2297dc9a11ee65b14c0e3c2bf2e76ccb
#
_cell.length_a   1.000
_cell.length_b   1.000
_cell.length_c   1.000
_cell.angle_alpha   90.00
_cell.angle_beta   90.00
_cell.angle_gamma   90.00
#
_symmetry.space_group_name_H-M   'P 1'
#
loop_
_entity.id
_entity.type
_entity.pdbx_description
1 polymer ?
#
loop_
_entity_poly.entity_id
_entity_poly.type
_entity_poly.pdbx_seq_one_letter_code
_entity_poly.pdbx_strand_id
1 'polypeptide(L)'
;RLRRYHADVDGAFWQWNDVWLSAAFRAFDIRQDCQRIGAPVLAIQGEDDPYGTMAQIDEIALPPSQIERVTLASCGHSPHRDQTRAATERIVHFLLRQA
;
A
#
# COMPACT_ATOMS: atom_id res chain seq x y z
N ARG A 1 -12.45 -19.49 -0.37
CA ARG A 1 -12.45 -18.09 0.11
C ARG A 1 -12.72 -17.11 -1.02
N LEU A 2 -12.03 -17.24 -2.14
CA LEU A 2 -12.22 -16.36 -3.30
C LEU A 2 -13.63 -16.47 -3.91
N ARG A 3 -14.28 -17.63 -3.76
CA ARG A 3 -15.64 -17.85 -4.31
C ARG A 3 -16.67 -16.90 -3.74
N ARG A 4 -16.42 -16.31 -2.58
CA ARG A 4 -17.31 -15.30 -1.98
C ARG A 4 -17.40 -14.03 -2.81
N TYR A 5 -16.34 -13.71 -3.55
CA TYR A 5 -16.16 -12.41 -4.17
C TYR A 5 -16.15 -12.43 -5.68
N HIS A 6 -16.10 -13.62 -6.28
CA HIS A 6 -15.94 -13.77 -7.73
C HIS A 6 -16.96 -14.74 -8.31
N ALA A 7 -17.63 -14.33 -9.39
CA ALA A 7 -18.51 -15.21 -10.16
C ALA A 7 -17.72 -16.28 -10.90
N ASP A 8 -16.53 -15.95 -11.42
CA ASP A 8 -15.61 -16.86 -12.08
C ASP A 8 -14.32 -16.95 -11.25
N VAL A 9 -14.35 -17.81 -10.22
CA VAL A 9 -13.22 -17.93 -9.30
C VAL A 9 -11.98 -18.52 -9.96
N ASP A 10 -12.13 -19.46 -10.88
CA ASP A 10 -10.99 -20.08 -11.54
C ASP A 10 -10.29 -19.08 -12.47
N GLY A 11 -11.05 -18.35 -13.27
CA GLY A 11 -10.52 -17.30 -14.13
C GLY A 11 -9.81 -16.21 -13.33
N ALA A 12 -10.44 -15.74 -12.24
CA ALA A 12 -9.85 -14.72 -11.38
C ALA A 12 -8.55 -15.22 -10.74
N PHE A 13 -8.53 -16.46 -10.25
CA PHE A 13 -7.33 -17.04 -9.62
C PHE A 13 -6.18 -17.15 -10.63
N TRP A 14 -6.41 -17.73 -11.80
CA TRP A 14 -5.35 -17.94 -12.78
C TRP A 14 -4.83 -16.65 -13.38
N GLN A 15 -5.69 -15.68 -13.64
CA GLN A 15 -5.27 -14.35 -14.06
C GLN A 15 -4.26 -13.74 -13.09
N TRP A 16 -4.61 -13.77 -11.81
CA TRP A 16 -3.75 -13.24 -10.75
C TRP A 16 -2.46 -14.05 -10.64
N ASN A 17 -2.58 -15.39 -10.58
CA ASN A 17 -1.46 -16.30 -10.41
C ASN A 17 -0.45 -16.20 -11.56
N ASP A 18 -0.93 -16.17 -12.80
CA ASP A 18 -0.06 -16.14 -13.98
C ASP A 18 0.73 -14.83 -14.04
N VAL A 19 0.12 -13.71 -13.70
CA VAL A 19 0.81 -12.42 -13.64
C VAL A 19 1.87 -12.42 -12.54
N TRP A 20 1.53 -12.86 -11.34
CA TRP A 20 2.46 -12.90 -10.20
C TRP A 20 3.66 -13.80 -10.45
N LEU A 21 3.49 -14.90 -11.18
CA LEU A 21 4.56 -15.84 -11.46
C LEU A 21 5.29 -15.53 -12.76
N SER A 22 4.87 -14.55 -13.52
CA SER A 22 5.52 -14.20 -14.79
C SER A 22 6.92 -13.63 -14.57
N ALA A 23 7.79 -13.84 -15.57
CA ALA A 23 9.13 -13.27 -15.53
C ALA A 23 9.10 -11.74 -15.54
N ALA A 24 8.17 -11.15 -16.27
CA ALA A 24 7.98 -9.69 -16.30
C ALA A 24 7.62 -9.15 -14.93
N PHE A 25 6.74 -9.81 -14.19
CA PHE A 25 6.36 -9.38 -12.85
C PHE A 25 7.50 -9.55 -11.83
N ARG A 26 8.33 -10.58 -11.98
CA ARG A 26 9.50 -10.76 -11.10
C ARG A 26 10.46 -9.59 -11.18
N ALA A 27 10.56 -8.97 -12.34
CA ALA A 27 11.38 -7.78 -12.55
C ALA A 27 10.64 -6.48 -12.26
N PHE A 28 9.37 -6.55 -11.86
CA PHE A 28 8.53 -5.40 -11.62
C PHE A 28 9.00 -4.62 -10.39
N ASP A 29 9.25 -3.33 -10.58
CA ASP A 29 9.70 -2.44 -9.53
C ASP A 29 9.24 -1.03 -9.86
N ILE A 30 8.42 -0.45 -8.98
CA ILE A 30 7.84 0.88 -9.21
C ILE A 30 8.60 2.00 -8.51
N ARG A 31 9.77 1.71 -7.91
CA ARG A 31 10.51 2.74 -7.15
C ARG A 31 10.86 3.95 -8.00
N GLN A 32 11.25 3.74 -9.25
CA GLN A 32 11.53 4.85 -10.17
C GLN A 32 10.28 5.63 -10.53
N ASP A 33 9.16 4.95 -10.69
CA ASP A 33 7.88 5.60 -11.00
C ASP A 33 7.40 6.48 -9.84
N CYS A 34 7.65 6.05 -8.60
CA CYS A 34 7.32 6.83 -7.42
C CYS A 34 8.04 8.19 -7.42
N GLN A 35 9.26 8.26 -7.94
CA GLN A 35 10.01 9.51 -8.02
C GLN A 35 9.36 10.57 -8.90
N ARG A 36 8.46 10.17 -9.78
CA ARG A 36 7.74 11.08 -10.69
C ARG A 36 6.46 11.66 -10.09
N ILE A 37 6.10 11.25 -8.88
CA ILE A 37 4.91 11.77 -8.22
C ILE A 37 5.17 13.23 -7.84
N GLY A 38 4.31 14.13 -8.34
CA GLY A 38 4.41 15.55 -8.04
C GLY A 38 3.53 16.02 -6.89
N ALA A 39 2.59 15.18 -6.44
CA ALA A 39 1.66 15.52 -5.36
C ALA A 39 2.24 15.18 -3.99
N PRO A 40 1.76 15.82 -2.91
CA PRO A 40 2.04 15.37 -1.56
C PRO A 40 1.55 13.94 -1.35
N VAL A 41 2.31 13.15 -0.58
CA VAL A 41 2.02 11.73 -0.36
C VAL A 41 1.94 11.43 1.13
N LEU A 42 0.91 10.70 1.52
CA LEU A 42 0.82 10.07 2.84
C LEU A 42 0.89 8.57 2.65
N ALA A 43 1.91 7.94 3.21
CA ALA A 43 2.10 6.49 3.15
C ALA A 43 1.89 5.90 4.55
N ILE A 44 0.91 5.01 4.67
CA ILE A 44 0.56 4.35 5.93
C ILE A 44 0.75 2.86 5.79
N GLN A 45 1.43 2.25 6.76
CA GLN A 45 1.57 0.80 6.81
C GLN A 45 1.47 0.30 8.24
N GLY A 46 0.83 -0.86 8.43
CA GLY A 46 0.78 -1.53 9.72
C GLY A 46 2.09 -2.28 9.98
N GLU A 47 2.57 -2.24 11.21
CA GLU A 47 3.81 -2.94 11.60
C GLU A 47 3.69 -4.45 11.47
N ASP A 48 2.48 -4.98 11.64
CA ASP A 48 2.20 -6.42 11.58
C ASP A 48 1.66 -6.87 10.22
N ASP A 49 1.89 -6.08 9.16
CA ASP A 49 1.43 -6.43 7.82
C ASP A 49 2.11 -7.72 7.35
N PRO A 50 1.34 -8.80 7.13
CA PRO A 50 1.90 -10.09 6.72
C PRO A 50 2.27 -10.16 5.24
N TYR A 51 1.89 -9.18 4.44
CA TYR A 51 2.09 -9.17 2.98
C TYR A 51 3.27 -8.34 2.52
N GLY A 52 3.90 -7.60 3.43
CA GLY A 52 5.03 -6.77 3.07
C GLY A 52 5.79 -6.27 4.29
N THR A 53 6.99 -5.80 4.06
CA THR A 53 7.83 -5.20 5.10
C THR A 53 7.71 -3.69 5.09
N MET A 54 8.26 -3.03 6.11
CA MET A 54 8.32 -1.56 6.17
C MET A 54 9.10 -0.97 4.98
N ALA A 55 9.92 -1.76 4.30
CA ALA A 55 10.62 -1.33 3.10
C ALA A 55 9.65 -0.81 2.02
N GLN A 56 8.41 -1.30 2.00
CA GLN A 56 7.42 -0.83 1.02
C GLN A 56 7.20 0.68 1.08
N ILE A 57 7.15 1.26 2.28
CA ILE A 57 7.01 2.72 2.42
C ILE A 57 8.33 3.43 2.59
N ASP A 58 9.33 2.78 3.20
CA ASP A 58 10.64 3.38 3.44
C ASP A 58 11.41 3.64 2.14
N GLU A 59 11.21 2.79 1.14
CA GLU A 59 11.91 2.89 -0.15
C GLU A 59 11.20 3.80 -1.16
N ILE A 60 10.10 4.45 -0.79
CA ILE A 60 9.50 5.47 -1.65
C ILE A 60 10.45 6.68 -1.67
N ALA A 61 11.12 6.88 -2.81
CA ALA A 61 12.18 7.88 -2.94
C ALA A 61 11.61 9.26 -3.26
N LEU A 62 11.02 9.90 -2.24
CA LEU A 62 10.52 11.26 -2.32
C LEU A 62 11.15 12.10 -1.19
N PRO A 63 11.35 13.41 -1.41
CA PRO A 63 11.93 14.26 -0.37
C PRO A 63 11.01 14.35 0.85
N PRO A 64 11.58 14.52 2.07
CA PRO A 64 10.78 14.60 3.30
C PRO A 64 9.69 15.68 3.30
N SER A 65 9.86 16.71 2.50
CA SER A 65 8.88 17.77 2.34
C SER A 65 7.65 17.34 1.53
N GLN A 66 7.74 16.22 0.82
CA GLN A 66 6.68 15.74 -0.05
C GLN A 66 5.97 14.50 0.51
N ILE A 67 6.66 13.68 1.30
CA ILE A 67 6.09 12.43 1.81
C ILE A 67 6.06 12.41 3.34
N GLU A 68 4.93 12.01 3.89
CA GLU A 68 4.77 11.66 5.29
C GLU A 68 4.60 10.15 5.39
N ARG A 69 5.47 9.50 6.18
CA ARG A 69 5.40 8.06 6.41
C ARG A 69 4.86 7.79 7.80
N VAL A 70 3.85 6.93 7.90
CA VAL A 70 3.21 6.58 9.16
C VAL A 70 3.19 5.06 9.31
N THR A 71 3.77 4.57 10.40
CA THR A 71 3.65 3.16 10.78
C THR A 71 2.71 3.05 11.95
N LEU A 72 1.80 2.09 11.93
CA LEU A 72 0.82 1.88 12.97
C LEU A 72 1.08 0.57 13.69
N ALA A 73 1.21 0.63 15.01
CA ALA A 73 1.36 -0.55 15.86
C ALA A 73 0.04 -1.32 15.93
N SER A 74 0.14 -2.62 16.21
CA SER A 74 -1.03 -3.52 16.31
C SER A 74 -1.95 -3.39 15.10
N CYS A 75 -1.33 -3.34 13.91
CA CYS A 75 -2.02 -3.08 12.67
C CYS A 75 -1.44 -3.95 11.56
N GLY A 76 -2.30 -4.63 10.83
CA GLY A 76 -1.92 -5.48 9.71
C GLY A 76 -2.00 -4.75 8.37
N HIS A 77 -2.46 -5.49 7.36
CA HIS A 77 -2.47 -5.02 5.97
C HIS A 77 -3.56 -3.98 5.67
N SER A 78 -4.55 -3.86 6.52
CA SER A 78 -5.69 -2.96 6.30
C SER A 78 -5.82 -1.94 7.44
N PRO A 79 -5.02 -0.87 7.43
CA PRO A 79 -5.02 0.13 8.51
C PRO A 79 -6.39 0.74 8.77
N HIS A 80 -7.19 0.96 7.75
CA HIS A 80 -8.55 1.50 7.86
C HIS A 80 -9.50 0.57 8.62
N ARG A 81 -9.18 -0.72 8.73
CA ARG A 81 -9.97 -1.71 9.48
C ARG A 81 -9.37 -2.04 10.82
N ASP A 82 -8.05 -2.19 10.87
CA ASP A 82 -7.34 -2.65 12.08
C ASP A 82 -7.09 -1.51 13.07
N GLN A 83 -6.89 -0.30 12.57
CA GLN A 83 -6.67 0.90 13.36
C GLN A 83 -7.45 2.06 12.74
N THR A 84 -8.77 1.91 12.66
CA THR A 84 -9.66 2.84 11.96
C THR A 84 -9.49 4.27 12.45
N ARG A 85 -9.48 4.48 13.77
CA ARG A 85 -9.37 5.82 14.34
C ARG A 85 -8.03 6.46 14.02
N ALA A 86 -6.94 5.76 14.31
CA ALA A 86 -5.59 6.29 14.07
C ALA A 86 -5.35 6.57 12.58
N ALA A 87 -5.76 5.66 11.70
CA ALA A 87 -5.63 5.86 10.27
C ALA A 87 -6.46 7.06 9.79
N THR A 88 -7.71 7.17 10.23
CA THR A 88 -8.59 8.26 9.85
C THR A 88 -8.04 9.61 10.32
N GLU A 89 -7.56 9.70 11.55
CA GLU A 89 -6.97 10.93 12.09
C GLU A 89 -5.77 11.38 11.27
N ARG A 90 -4.90 10.45 10.89
CA ARG A 90 -3.73 10.77 10.08
C ARG A 90 -4.11 11.24 8.68
N ILE A 91 -5.09 10.61 8.07
CA ILE A 91 -5.59 11.01 6.75
C ILE A 91 -6.20 12.41 6.80
N VAL A 92 -7.07 12.68 7.77
CA VAL A 92 -7.70 13.99 7.92
C VAL A 92 -6.66 15.07 8.16
N HIS A 93 -5.71 14.83 9.07
CA HIS A 93 -4.63 15.78 9.34
C HIS A 93 -3.82 16.10 8.10
N PHE A 94 -3.48 15.08 7.34
CA PHE A 94 -2.73 15.24 6.09
C PHE A 94 -3.50 16.09 5.09
N LEU A 95 -4.77 15.77 4.87
CA LEU A 95 -5.61 16.49 3.91
C LEU A 95 -5.80 17.96 4.31
N LEU A 96 -6.00 18.25 5.59
CA LEU A 96 -6.17 19.62 6.06
C LEU A 96 -4.92 20.48 5.85
N ARG A 97 -3.73 19.88 5.93
CA ARG A 97 -2.48 20.62 5.69
C ARG A 97 -2.26 20.94 4.21
N GLN A 98 -2.95 20.23 3.31
CA GLN A 98 -2.87 20.47 1.87
C GLN A 98 -3.89 21.51 1.39
N ALA A 99 -4.87 21.83 2.22
CA ALA A 99 -5.94 22.78 1.86
C ALA A 99 -5.46 24.23 1.77
#